data_25d18b0ec0f0dd6457655f1dc5d6eb82
#
_entry.id   25d18b0ec0f0dd6457655f1dc5d6eb82
#
_cell.length_a   1.000
_cell.length_b   1.000
_cell.length_c   1.000
_cell.angle_alpha   90.00
_cell.angle_beta   90.00
_cell.angle_gamma   90.00
#
_symmetry.space_group_name_H-M   'P 1'
#
loop_
_entity.id
_entity.type
_entity.pdbx_description
1 polymer ?
#
loop_
_entity_poly.entity_id
_entity_poly.type
_entity_poly.pdbx_seq_one_letter_code
_entity_poly.pdbx_strand_id
1 'polypeptide(L)'
;MKVYIDTYGCTFNKADAQIMGGVLKENHIDLVDSPELADVIIVNTCYVKLPTENKVVYKIQQLQEKFPDKKVIVSGCMVEIDPEKLEKVAPDCSWIGPHQLNKTADVVNGTYCGRVIRECGFSKDSKVGVPKVSDGSLIHIIQIAEGCLGACTFCCTRFARGPLNSYPIKDIVAEAKKAIDEGAVEIQLTAQDTAAFGYDSGEKLSDLIKEVANLDGEFRVRVGMMHPKNILNNVDEIIDAIKHPKVYDFIHLPVQTGSNKVLSEMRRGHTLDQYLDIVSKFKSEIPDLTLAIDIIVGYPTESDEDFQLTVDLLRNIKPSLIHLSKYQHRKGAVSSSLKEIPHEVMKKRSRNLSRIKTEITEEENKELVGSVQNAVVVEVGSKGGFIAKTDSYIPVIVDGVNLGDFIKVKITDATATYLKGDVVSK
;
A
#
# COMPACT_ATOMS: atom_id res chain seq x y z
N MET A 1 21.65 -7.44 -21.94
CA MET A 1 20.32 -6.78 -22.07
C MET A 1 20.03 -6.06 -20.79
N LYS A 2 19.53 -4.81 -20.90
CA LYS A 2 19.28 -3.92 -19.77
C LYS A 2 17.78 -3.60 -19.66
N VAL A 3 17.24 -3.68 -18.46
CA VAL A 3 15.81 -3.46 -18.20
C VAL A 3 15.64 -2.35 -17.17
N TYR A 4 14.73 -1.42 -17.43
CA TYR A 4 14.26 -0.42 -16.49
C TYR A 4 12.83 -0.75 -16.05
N ILE A 5 12.54 -0.67 -14.75
CA ILE A 5 11.20 -0.90 -14.19
C ILE A 5 10.68 0.41 -13.59
N ASP A 6 9.63 0.98 -14.17
CA ASP A 6 8.93 2.16 -13.67
C ASP A 6 7.64 1.73 -12.95
N THR A 7 7.56 1.99 -11.64
CA THR A 7 6.48 1.44 -10.80
C THR A 7 5.53 2.51 -10.30
N TYR A 8 4.24 2.25 -10.46
CA TYR A 8 3.14 3.09 -9.99
C TYR A 8 2.22 2.31 -9.06
N GLY A 9 1.70 2.97 -8.03
CA GLY A 9 0.66 2.41 -7.18
C GLY A 9 1.05 2.21 -5.73
N CYS A 10 0.52 1.15 -5.12
CA CYS A 10 0.63 0.85 -3.70
C CYS A 10 1.87 0.01 -3.36
N THR A 11 2.09 -0.22 -2.06
CA THR A 11 3.15 -1.10 -1.54
C THR A 11 3.14 -2.48 -2.19
N PHE A 12 1.96 -3.03 -2.47
CA PHE A 12 1.82 -4.32 -3.12
C PHE A 12 2.39 -4.33 -4.55
N ASN A 13 2.17 -3.25 -5.32
CA ASN A 13 2.78 -3.09 -6.65
C ASN A 13 4.31 -2.90 -6.56
N LYS A 14 4.81 -2.24 -5.50
CA LYS A 14 6.25 -2.15 -5.24
C LYS A 14 6.84 -3.56 -5.04
N ALA A 15 6.21 -4.39 -4.22
CA ALA A 15 6.65 -5.78 -4.02
C ALA A 15 6.63 -6.59 -5.34
N ASP A 16 5.60 -6.42 -6.17
CA ASP A 16 5.56 -7.06 -7.50
C ASP A 16 6.76 -6.63 -8.37
N ALA A 17 7.13 -5.35 -8.35
CA ALA A 17 8.31 -4.86 -9.09
C ALA A 17 9.63 -5.42 -8.53
N GLN A 18 9.74 -5.56 -7.20
CA GLN A 18 10.91 -6.19 -6.56
C GLN A 18 11.06 -7.66 -6.99
N ILE A 19 9.94 -8.40 -7.10
CA ILE A 19 9.92 -9.78 -7.63
C ILE A 19 10.35 -9.79 -9.09
N MET A 20 9.76 -8.94 -9.95
CA MET A 20 10.18 -8.86 -11.36
C MET A 20 11.67 -8.58 -11.48
N GLY A 21 12.20 -7.66 -10.68
CA GLY A 21 13.63 -7.37 -10.63
C GLY A 21 14.46 -8.58 -10.19
N GLY A 22 14.00 -9.33 -9.20
CA GLY A 22 14.65 -10.57 -8.73
C GLY A 22 14.71 -11.63 -9.82
N VAL A 23 13.58 -11.90 -10.48
CA VAL A 23 13.50 -12.83 -11.61
C VAL A 23 14.46 -12.43 -12.75
N LEU A 24 14.53 -11.15 -13.08
CA LEU A 24 15.46 -10.66 -14.11
C LEU A 24 16.92 -10.90 -13.70
N LYS A 25 17.27 -10.59 -12.46
CA LYS A 25 18.64 -10.76 -11.96
C LYS A 25 19.09 -12.22 -11.96
N GLU A 26 18.22 -13.16 -11.56
CA GLU A 26 18.49 -14.60 -11.62
C GLU A 26 18.70 -15.10 -13.05
N ASN A 27 18.07 -14.45 -14.03
CA ASN A 27 18.23 -14.76 -15.44
C ASN A 27 19.34 -13.94 -16.12
N HIS A 28 20.28 -13.35 -15.35
CA HIS A 28 21.42 -12.57 -15.83
C HIS A 28 21.01 -11.38 -16.72
N ILE A 29 19.89 -10.74 -16.41
CA ILE A 29 19.39 -9.53 -17.07
C ILE A 29 19.67 -8.34 -16.14
N ASP A 30 20.39 -7.35 -16.63
CA ASP A 30 20.81 -6.19 -15.85
C ASP A 30 19.63 -5.22 -15.61
N LEU A 31 19.48 -4.74 -14.37
CA LEU A 31 18.61 -3.63 -14.06
C LEU A 31 19.36 -2.31 -14.16
N VAL A 32 18.68 -1.28 -14.68
CA VAL A 32 19.19 0.08 -14.80
C VAL A 32 18.24 1.09 -14.18
N ASP A 33 18.76 2.24 -13.76
CA ASP A 33 18.02 3.25 -12.98
C ASP A 33 17.30 4.29 -13.88
N SER A 34 17.46 4.22 -15.20
CA SER A 34 16.79 5.15 -16.10
C SER A 34 16.37 4.50 -17.42
N PRO A 35 15.28 4.99 -18.03
CA PRO A 35 14.80 4.46 -19.29
C PRO A 35 15.78 4.72 -20.46
N GLU A 36 16.64 5.75 -20.36
CA GLU A 36 17.66 6.08 -21.35
C GLU A 36 18.66 4.91 -21.52
N LEU A 37 19.02 4.24 -20.44
CA LEU A 37 20.02 3.16 -20.41
C LEU A 37 19.44 1.78 -20.74
N ALA A 38 18.11 1.64 -20.77
CA ALA A 38 17.44 0.37 -20.93
C ALA A 38 17.29 -0.03 -22.41
N ASP A 39 17.30 -1.32 -22.69
CA ASP A 39 16.84 -1.92 -23.95
C ASP A 39 15.34 -2.21 -23.92
N VAL A 40 14.82 -2.60 -22.74
CA VAL A 40 13.43 -2.91 -22.48
C VAL A 40 12.96 -2.11 -21.26
N ILE A 41 11.77 -1.54 -21.32
CA ILE A 41 11.15 -0.74 -20.27
C ILE A 41 9.88 -1.47 -19.78
N ILE A 42 9.81 -1.78 -18.49
CA ILE A 42 8.59 -2.33 -17.86
C ILE A 42 7.89 -1.19 -17.13
N VAL A 43 6.61 -0.95 -17.46
CA VAL A 43 5.74 -0.01 -16.73
C VAL A 43 4.78 -0.82 -15.86
N ASN A 44 5.06 -0.86 -14.55
CA ASN A 44 4.21 -1.55 -13.58
C ASN A 44 3.06 -0.65 -13.14
N THR A 45 1.84 -1.01 -13.52
CA THR A 45 0.66 -0.14 -13.52
C THR A 45 -0.24 -0.34 -12.31
N CYS A 46 -0.94 0.75 -11.92
CA CYS A 46 -2.02 0.74 -10.95
C CYS A 46 -3.32 1.24 -11.59
N TYR A 47 -4.45 0.66 -11.18
CA TYR A 47 -5.79 1.03 -11.68
C TYR A 47 -6.74 1.51 -10.57
N VAL A 48 -6.27 1.67 -9.33
CA VAL A 48 -7.14 2.02 -8.18
C VAL A 48 -7.69 3.43 -8.27
N LYS A 49 -6.84 4.41 -8.64
CA LYS A 49 -7.20 5.84 -8.72
C LYS A 49 -7.04 6.37 -10.14
N LEU A 50 -8.05 7.06 -10.66
CA LEU A 50 -8.02 7.65 -12.01
C LEU A 50 -6.82 8.59 -12.27
N PRO A 51 -6.40 9.45 -11.33
CA PRO A 51 -5.20 10.26 -11.57
C PRO A 51 -3.94 9.41 -11.79
N THR A 52 -3.80 8.29 -11.08
CA THR A 52 -2.68 7.37 -11.28
C THR A 52 -2.80 6.65 -12.63
N GLU A 53 -3.98 6.17 -12.96
CA GLU A 53 -4.28 5.56 -14.26
C GLU A 53 -3.93 6.50 -15.42
N ASN A 54 -4.41 7.76 -15.39
CA ASN A 54 -4.12 8.75 -16.42
C ASN A 54 -2.62 9.04 -16.52
N LYS A 55 -1.92 9.14 -15.36
CA LYS A 55 -0.46 9.31 -15.32
C LYS A 55 0.26 8.15 -16.00
N VAL A 56 -0.17 6.92 -15.74
CA VAL A 56 0.41 5.71 -16.31
C VAL A 56 0.18 5.64 -17.82
N VAL A 57 -1.05 5.88 -18.26
CA VAL A 57 -1.38 5.93 -19.71
C VAL A 57 -0.52 6.95 -20.44
N TYR A 58 -0.45 8.17 -19.90
CA TYR A 58 0.39 9.23 -20.47
C TYR A 58 1.88 8.84 -20.50
N LYS A 59 2.36 8.19 -19.41
CA LYS A 59 3.75 7.74 -19.35
C LYS A 59 4.08 6.68 -20.40
N ILE A 60 3.18 5.70 -20.61
CA ILE A 60 3.35 4.68 -21.66
C ILE A 60 3.49 5.34 -23.03
N GLN A 61 2.58 6.28 -23.37
CA GLN A 61 2.62 7.02 -24.63
C GLN A 61 3.91 7.83 -24.78
N GLN A 62 4.31 8.57 -23.74
CA GLN A 62 5.57 9.31 -23.74
C GLN A 62 6.81 8.41 -23.97
N LEU A 63 6.83 7.22 -23.35
CA LEU A 63 7.95 6.31 -23.51
C LEU A 63 8.05 5.77 -24.93
N GLN A 64 6.90 5.45 -25.57
CA GLN A 64 6.85 5.01 -26.95
C GLN A 64 7.27 6.12 -27.94
N GLU A 65 6.85 7.36 -27.67
CA GLU A 65 7.23 8.51 -28.50
C GLU A 65 8.72 8.89 -28.35
N LYS A 66 9.21 8.91 -27.10
CA LYS A 66 10.59 9.34 -26.81
C LYS A 66 11.63 8.28 -27.19
N PHE A 67 11.27 7.02 -27.10
CA PHE A 67 12.16 5.88 -27.32
C PHE A 67 11.57 4.86 -28.29
N PRO A 68 11.37 5.22 -29.58
CA PRO A 68 10.71 4.35 -30.57
C PRO A 68 11.45 3.04 -30.83
N ASP A 69 12.76 3.01 -30.62
CA ASP A 69 13.59 1.82 -30.80
C ASP A 69 13.59 0.87 -29.59
N LYS A 70 13.09 1.33 -28.41
CA LYS A 70 13.02 0.52 -27.18
C LYS A 70 11.72 -0.24 -27.10
N LYS A 71 11.78 -1.39 -26.43
CA LYS A 71 10.59 -2.20 -26.20
C LYS A 71 9.92 -1.82 -24.89
N VAL A 72 8.60 -1.67 -24.90
CA VAL A 72 7.80 -1.37 -23.72
C VAL A 72 6.96 -2.59 -23.36
N ILE A 73 6.97 -2.95 -22.08
CA ILE A 73 6.14 -3.99 -21.47
C ILE A 73 5.25 -3.32 -20.44
N VAL A 74 3.96 -3.63 -20.44
CA VAL A 74 3.00 -3.15 -19.43
C VAL A 74 2.74 -4.27 -18.43
N SER A 75 2.90 -3.97 -17.15
CA SER A 75 2.64 -4.93 -16.07
C SER A 75 1.64 -4.37 -15.05
N GLY A 76 1.18 -5.21 -14.13
CA GLY A 76 0.39 -4.82 -12.95
C GLY A 76 -1.11 -4.85 -13.15
N CYS A 77 -1.84 -4.18 -12.26
CA CYS A 77 -3.31 -4.33 -12.15
C CYS A 77 -4.09 -3.94 -13.41
N MET A 78 -3.60 -2.95 -14.19
CA MET A 78 -4.31 -2.46 -15.37
C MET A 78 -4.46 -3.53 -16.46
N VAL A 79 -3.47 -4.42 -16.57
CA VAL A 79 -3.47 -5.52 -17.56
C VAL A 79 -4.69 -6.43 -17.41
N GLU A 80 -5.09 -6.72 -16.17
CA GLU A 80 -6.23 -7.59 -15.88
C GLU A 80 -7.57 -6.83 -15.83
N ILE A 81 -7.57 -5.57 -15.37
CA ILE A 81 -8.81 -4.83 -15.15
C ILE A 81 -9.32 -4.19 -16.45
N ASP A 82 -8.43 -3.62 -17.25
CA ASP A 82 -8.83 -2.89 -18.47
C ASP A 82 -7.92 -3.14 -19.68
N PRO A 83 -7.84 -4.42 -20.12
CA PRO A 83 -7.06 -4.79 -21.30
C PRO A 83 -7.51 -4.05 -22.56
N GLU A 84 -8.79 -3.75 -22.71
CA GLU A 84 -9.33 -3.02 -23.89
C GLU A 84 -8.78 -1.59 -24.00
N LYS A 85 -8.53 -0.94 -22.85
CA LYS A 85 -7.87 0.37 -22.83
C LYS A 85 -6.41 0.27 -23.21
N LEU A 86 -5.72 -0.76 -22.72
CA LEU A 86 -4.32 -1.01 -23.09
C LEU A 86 -4.15 -1.34 -24.57
N GLU A 87 -5.06 -2.11 -25.15
CA GLU A 87 -5.07 -2.37 -26.61
C GLU A 87 -5.14 -1.08 -27.43
N LYS A 88 -5.86 -0.08 -26.95
CA LYS A 88 -5.97 1.23 -27.65
C LYS A 88 -4.75 2.11 -27.43
N VAL A 89 -4.12 2.02 -26.27
CA VAL A 89 -2.99 2.89 -25.88
C VAL A 89 -1.65 2.31 -26.35
N ALA A 90 -1.50 0.99 -26.29
CA ALA A 90 -0.24 0.28 -26.51
C ALA A 90 -0.49 -1.12 -27.12
N PRO A 91 -1.01 -1.19 -28.36
CA PRO A 91 -1.39 -2.45 -29.01
C PRO A 91 -0.21 -3.39 -29.23
N ASP A 92 0.97 -2.83 -29.46
CA ASP A 92 2.20 -3.58 -29.75
C ASP A 92 3.04 -3.90 -28.50
N CYS A 93 2.55 -3.57 -27.28
CA CYS A 93 3.24 -3.88 -26.06
C CYS A 93 2.95 -5.29 -25.56
N SER A 94 3.97 -5.95 -25.01
CA SER A 94 3.79 -7.17 -24.24
C SER A 94 3.21 -6.84 -22.86
N TRP A 95 2.54 -7.82 -22.22
CA TRP A 95 1.91 -7.66 -20.93
C TRP A 95 2.34 -8.73 -19.93
N ILE A 96 2.40 -8.34 -18.64
CA ILE A 96 2.65 -9.24 -17.51
C ILE A 96 1.58 -8.97 -16.45
N GLY A 97 0.66 -9.91 -16.27
CA GLY A 97 -0.34 -9.86 -15.20
C GLY A 97 0.29 -9.99 -13.81
N PRO A 98 -0.38 -9.51 -12.75
CA PRO A 98 0.16 -9.54 -11.40
C PRO A 98 0.39 -10.96 -10.85
N HIS A 99 -0.20 -11.97 -11.44
CA HIS A 99 -0.02 -13.39 -11.08
C HIS A 99 1.03 -14.10 -11.95
N GLN A 100 1.63 -13.42 -12.93
CA GLN A 100 2.56 -14.01 -13.90
C GLN A 100 3.99 -13.47 -13.76
N LEU A 101 4.36 -12.99 -12.56
CA LEU A 101 5.65 -12.34 -12.32
C LEU A 101 6.84 -13.28 -12.54
N ASN A 102 6.67 -14.58 -12.33
CA ASN A 102 7.65 -15.63 -12.62
C ASN A 102 8.00 -15.72 -14.12
N LYS A 103 7.14 -15.23 -15.02
CA LYS A 103 7.34 -15.18 -16.47
C LYS A 103 8.09 -13.94 -16.96
N THR A 104 8.48 -13.04 -16.04
CA THR A 104 9.07 -11.75 -16.42
C THR A 104 10.27 -11.89 -17.35
N ALA A 105 11.19 -12.82 -17.08
CA ALA A 105 12.37 -13.03 -17.93
C ALA A 105 12.00 -13.55 -19.32
N ASP A 106 11.05 -14.47 -19.42
CA ASP A 106 10.59 -15.03 -20.71
C ASP A 106 9.91 -13.94 -21.56
N VAL A 107 9.04 -13.12 -20.94
CA VAL A 107 8.38 -12.01 -21.62
C VAL A 107 9.38 -10.96 -22.07
N VAL A 108 10.34 -10.60 -21.24
CA VAL A 108 11.39 -9.63 -21.58
C VAL A 108 12.23 -10.14 -22.74
N ASN A 109 12.74 -11.37 -22.69
CA ASN A 109 13.52 -11.98 -23.76
C ASN A 109 12.73 -12.06 -25.09
N GLY A 110 11.48 -12.50 -25.01
CA GLY A 110 10.63 -12.58 -26.19
C GLY A 110 10.31 -11.22 -26.80
N THR A 111 10.03 -10.22 -25.96
CA THR A 111 9.76 -8.84 -26.41
C THR A 111 10.99 -8.20 -27.02
N TYR A 112 12.16 -8.40 -26.45
CA TYR A 112 13.43 -7.94 -27.01
C TYR A 112 13.67 -8.53 -28.42
N CYS A 113 13.29 -9.80 -28.64
CA CYS A 113 13.33 -10.45 -29.95
C CYS A 113 12.19 -10.04 -30.90
N GLY A 114 11.38 -9.03 -30.56
CA GLY A 114 10.31 -8.48 -31.42
C GLY A 114 8.98 -9.23 -31.34
N ARG A 115 8.78 -10.13 -30.39
CA ARG A 115 7.49 -10.81 -30.16
C ARG A 115 6.61 -9.98 -29.22
N VAL A 116 5.30 -9.99 -29.45
CA VAL A 116 4.31 -9.47 -28.51
C VAL A 116 3.78 -10.65 -27.69
N ILE A 117 4.03 -10.61 -26.39
CA ILE A 117 3.68 -11.69 -25.45
C ILE A 117 2.74 -11.12 -24.38
N ARG A 118 1.67 -11.85 -24.05
CA ARG A 118 0.65 -11.45 -23.08
C ARG A 118 0.44 -12.54 -22.06
N GLU A 119 1.20 -12.48 -20.97
CA GLU A 119 1.06 -13.39 -19.84
C GLU A 119 0.10 -12.78 -18.82
N CYS A 120 -1.14 -13.30 -18.80
CA CYS A 120 -2.26 -12.81 -18.00
C CYS A 120 -2.98 -13.98 -17.33
N GLY A 121 -3.91 -13.65 -16.41
CA GLY A 121 -4.74 -14.63 -15.72
C GLY A 121 -4.21 -14.98 -14.32
N PHE A 122 -5.08 -15.63 -13.56
CA PHE A 122 -4.80 -15.96 -12.16
C PHE A 122 -3.90 -17.18 -12.02
N SER A 123 -2.97 -17.09 -11.06
CA SER A 123 -2.19 -18.22 -10.54
C SER A 123 -2.30 -18.23 -9.02
N LYS A 124 -2.09 -19.40 -8.42
CA LYS A 124 -1.94 -19.58 -6.98
C LYS A 124 -0.47 -19.68 -6.55
N ASP A 125 0.45 -19.38 -7.44
CA ASP A 125 1.87 -19.41 -7.15
C ASP A 125 2.20 -18.47 -5.99
N SER A 126 3.05 -18.95 -5.07
CA SER A 126 3.49 -18.14 -3.94
C SER A 126 4.39 -17.00 -4.40
N LYS A 127 4.18 -15.83 -3.80
CA LYS A 127 5.09 -14.66 -3.92
C LYS A 127 6.04 -14.55 -2.73
N VAL A 128 5.96 -15.51 -1.80
CA VAL A 128 6.83 -15.61 -0.63
C VAL A 128 8.01 -16.51 -0.96
N GLY A 129 9.19 -16.14 -0.50
CA GLY A 129 10.43 -16.86 -0.73
C GLY A 129 11.01 -16.74 -2.14
N VAL A 130 10.37 -15.95 -3.02
CA VAL A 130 10.90 -15.67 -4.37
C VAL A 130 11.96 -14.58 -4.33
N PRO A 131 12.90 -14.56 -5.27
CA PRO A 131 13.92 -13.53 -5.34
C PRO A 131 13.32 -12.13 -5.47
N LYS A 132 13.85 -11.18 -4.69
CA LYS A 132 13.46 -9.77 -4.72
C LYS A 132 14.70 -8.89 -4.81
N VAL A 133 14.58 -7.76 -5.48
CA VAL A 133 15.62 -6.72 -5.53
C VAL A 133 15.13 -5.53 -4.70
N SER A 134 15.94 -5.12 -3.72
CA SER A 134 15.65 -3.91 -2.92
C SER A 134 15.75 -2.65 -3.80
N ASP A 135 14.97 -1.65 -3.48
CA ASP A 135 15.01 -0.29 -4.06
C ASP A 135 16.05 0.62 -3.36
N GLY A 136 16.93 0.03 -2.54
CA GLY A 136 17.94 0.74 -1.76
C GLY A 136 17.45 1.19 -0.40
N SER A 137 16.18 0.98 -0.05
CA SER A 137 15.68 1.14 1.31
C SER A 137 15.96 -0.12 2.14
N LEU A 138 15.96 0.03 3.47
CA LEU A 138 16.06 -1.10 4.41
C LEU A 138 14.67 -1.66 4.79
N ILE A 139 13.69 -1.43 3.93
CA ILE A 139 12.31 -1.91 4.08
C ILE A 139 12.12 -3.15 3.23
N HIS A 140 11.78 -4.28 3.85
CA HIS A 140 11.42 -5.50 3.13
C HIS A 140 9.91 -5.70 3.13
N ILE A 141 9.32 -5.83 1.95
CA ILE A 141 7.87 -5.97 1.77
C ILE A 141 7.52 -7.44 1.53
N ILE A 142 6.73 -8.02 2.42
CA ILE A 142 6.23 -9.40 2.30
C ILE A 142 4.74 -9.35 1.99
N GLN A 143 4.37 -9.88 0.85
CA GLN A 143 2.98 -10.13 0.47
C GLN A 143 2.52 -11.38 1.21
N ILE A 144 1.71 -11.24 2.27
CA ILE A 144 1.27 -12.37 3.11
C ILE A 144 0.08 -13.14 2.52
N ALA A 145 -0.67 -12.46 1.67
CA ALA A 145 -1.79 -13.03 0.92
C ALA A 145 -2.04 -12.21 -0.34
N GLU A 146 -2.66 -12.79 -1.34
CA GLU A 146 -3.14 -12.11 -2.53
C GLU A 146 -4.65 -12.31 -2.69
N GLY A 147 -5.33 -11.34 -3.32
CA GLY A 147 -6.78 -11.35 -3.46
C GLY A 147 -7.53 -10.85 -2.24
N CYS A 148 -8.85 -10.90 -2.29
CA CYS A 148 -9.72 -10.32 -1.26
C CYS A 148 -11.04 -11.07 -1.12
N LEU A 149 -11.50 -11.24 0.11
CA LEU A 149 -12.85 -11.75 0.44
C LEU A 149 -13.95 -10.72 0.17
N GLY A 150 -13.59 -9.43 0.10
CA GLY A 150 -14.53 -8.33 -0.02
C GLY A 150 -15.21 -8.26 -1.39
N ALA A 151 -16.45 -7.76 -1.38
CA ALA A 151 -17.24 -7.46 -2.57
C ALA A 151 -17.67 -5.98 -2.58
N CYS A 152 -16.78 -5.08 -2.13
CA CYS A 152 -17.04 -3.66 -2.08
C CYS A 152 -17.46 -3.13 -3.46
N THR A 153 -18.59 -2.43 -3.54
CA THR A 153 -19.23 -2.06 -4.81
C THR A 153 -18.43 -1.08 -5.66
N PHE A 154 -17.50 -0.35 -5.06
CA PHE A 154 -16.61 0.62 -5.72
C PHE A 154 -15.27 0.04 -6.16
N CYS A 155 -14.93 -1.18 -5.72
CA CYS A 155 -13.58 -1.73 -5.87
C CYS A 155 -13.43 -2.57 -7.11
N CYS A 156 -12.38 -2.29 -7.89
CA CYS A 156 -11.97 -3.08 -9.06
C CYS A 156 -10.75 -3.98 -8.77
N THR A 157 -10.10 -3.84 -7.63
CA THR A 157 -8.83 -4.54 -7.33
C THR A 157 -8.98 -6.07 -7.36
N ARG A 158 -10.13 -6.60 -6.94
CA ARG A 158 -10.41 -8.04 -7.00
C ARG A 158 -10.34 -8.63 -8.42
N PHE A 159 -10.57 -7.82 -9.45
CA PHE A 159 -10.49 -8.30 -10.84
C PHE A 159 -9.04 -8.51 -11.29
N ALA A 160 -8.08 -7.82 -10.66
CA ALA A 160 -6.67 -8.05 -10.91
C ALA A 160 -6.05 -9.06 -9.94
N ARG A 161 -6.54 -9.12 -8.69
CA ARG A 161 -5.88 -9.87 -7.60
C ARG A 161 -6.60 -11.17 -7.23
N GLY A 162 -7.82 -11.37 -7.72
CA GLY A 162 -8.59 -12.59 -7.55
C GLY A 162 -9.18 -12.82 -6.16
N PRO A 163 -9.60 -14.08 -5.89
CA PRO A 163 -10.01 -14.52 -4.56
C PRO A 163 -8.83 -14.58 -3.60
N LEU A 164 -9.12 -14.56 -2.29
CA LEU A 164 -8.10 -14.69 -1.26
C LEU A 164 -7.28 -15.98 -1.46
N ASN A 165 -5.97 -15.82 -1.36
CA ASN A 165 -4.98 -16.89 -1.33
C ASN A 165 -3.90 -16.49 -0.31
N SER A 166 -3.98 -17.03 0.90
CA SER A 166 -3.03 -16.80 1.99
C SER A 166 -1.80 -17.69 1.82
N TYR A 167 -0.63 -17.15 2.09
CA TYR A 167 0.61 -17.92 2.05
C TYR A 167 0.94 -18.47 3.44
N PRO A 168 1.60 -19.64 3.55
CA PRO A 168 1.86 -20.28 4.84
C PRO A 168 2.72 -19.42 5.77
N ILE A 169 2.36 -19.33 7.05
CA ILE A 169 3.12 -18.58 8.08
C ILE A 169 4.60 -18.95 8.06
N LYS A 170 4.91 -20.25 8.00
CA LYS A 170 6.30 -20.74 7.99
C LYS A 170 7.14 -20.15 6.87
N ASP A 171 6.56 -19.95 5.69
CA ASP A 171 7.26 -19.43 4.51
C ASP A 171 7.46 -17.92 4.64
N ILE A 172 6.45 -17.20 5.17
CA ILE A 172 6.52 -15.78 5.47
C ILE A 172 7.59 -15.48 6.54
N VAL A 173 7.62 -16.27 7.60
CA VAL A 173 8.62 -16.16 8.68
C VAL A 173 10.03 -16.45 8.16
N ALA A 174 10.18 -17.45 7.30
CA ALA A 174 11.47 -17.76 6.66
C ALA A 174 11.97 -16.60 5.77
N GLU A 175 11.08 -15.98 5.00
CA GLU A 175 11.41 -14.80 4.19
C GLU A 175 11.77 -13.61 5.08
N ALA A 176 10.99 -13.34 6.15
CA ALA A 176 11.27 -12.27 7.10
C ALA A 176 12.65 -12.46 7.75
N LYS A 177 12.94 -13.67 8.21
CA LYS A 177 14.26 -14.00 8.80
C LYS A 177 15.39 -13.71 7.81
N LYS A 178 15.27 -14.20 6.58
CA LYS A 178 16.27 -13.94 5.53
C LYS A 178 16.48 -12.45 5.30
N ALA A 179 15.40 -11.68 5.21
CA ALA A 179 15.49 -10.24 5.00
C ALA A 179 16.19 -9.52 6.17
N ILE A 180 15.92 -9.92 7.41
CA ILE A 180 16.58 -9.38 8.60
C ILE A 180 18.07 -9.73 8.60
N ASP A 181 18.41 -10.99 8.29
CA ASP A 181 19.80 -11.44 8.18
C ASP A 181 20.56 -10.68 7.05
N GLU A 182 19.86 -10.20 6.02
CA GLU A 182 20.38 -9.37 4.92
C GLU A 182 20.39 -7.87 5.25
N GLY A 183 19.95 -7.46 6.45
CA GLY A 183 20.04 -6.09 6.96
C GLY A 183 18.77 -5.26 6.85
N ALA A 184 17.61 -5.87 6.59
CA ALA A 184 16.34 -5.16 6.66
C ALA A 184 16.02 -4.76 8.12
N VAL A 185 15.63 -3.49 8.31
CA VAL A 185 15.25 -2.94 9.61
C VAL A 185 13.74 -2.71 9.73
N GLU A 186 13.00 -2.84 8.64
CA GLU A 186 11.54 -2.79 8.62
C GLU A 186 10.98 -3.94 7.77
N ILE A 187 10.08 -4.72 8.34
CA ILE A 187 9.30 -5.76 7.65
C ILE A 187 7.87 -5.27 7.48
N GLN A 188 7.41 -5.13 6.24
CA GLN A 188 6.04 -4.76 5.92
C GLN A 188 5.22 -5.99 5.53
N LEU A 189 4.31 -6.45 6.39
CA LEU A 189 3.33 -7.49 6.08
C LEU A 189 2.18 -6.85 5.30
N THR A 190 1.99 -7.20 4.04
CA THR A 190 1.01 -6.54 3.17
C THR A 190 0.11 -7.53 2.43
N ALA A 191 -1.15 -7.12 2.23
CA ALA A 191 -2.16 -7.80 1.42
C ALA A 191 -3.16 -6.76 0.88
N GLN A 192 -4.13 -7.19 0.08
CA GLN A 192 -5.31 -6.37 -0.23
C GLN A 192 -6.17 -6.13 1.01
N ASP A 193 -6.11 -7.05 1.98
CA ASP A 193 -6.71 -6.99 3.29
C ASP A 193 -5.96 -7.96 4.21
N THR A 194 -5.10 -7.44 5.07
CA THR A 194 -4.31 -8.30 5.96
C THR A 194 -5.18 -9.00 7.00
N ALA A 195 -6.31 -8.40 7.40
CA ALA A 195 -7.26 -9.03 8.32
C ALA A 195 -7.97 -10.26 7.74
N ALA A 196 -7.92 -10.42 6.41
CA ALA A 196 -8.46 -11.61 5.75
C ALA A 196 -7.47 -12.78 5.75
N PHE A 197 -6.22 -12.56 6.13
CA PHE A 197 -5.20 -13.60 6.17
C PHE A 197 -5.67 -14.82 6.98
N GLY A 198 -5.47 -15.99 6.41
CA GLY A 198 -5.77 -17.25 7.04
C GLY A 198 -7.24 -17.71 7.01
N TYR A 199 -8.18 -16.89 6.53
CA TYR A 199 -9.58 -17.33 6.39
C TYR A 199 -9.75 -18.52 5.43
N ASP A 200 -8.84 -18.69 4.50
CA ASP A 200 -8.80 -19.78 3.53
C ASP A 200 -7.89 -20.95 3.95
N SER A 201 -6.95 -20.75 4.90
CA SER A 201 -5.99 -21.75 5.36
C SER A 201 -6.22 -22.22 6.80
N GLY A 202 -6.98 -21.45 7.61
CA GLY A 202 -7.18 -21.71 9.04
C GLY A 202 -6.07 -21.14 9.93
N GLU A 203 -5.07 -20.47 9.36
CA GLU A 203 -4.05 -19.71 10.10
C GLU A 203 -4.60 -18.39 10.62
N LYS A 204 -3.89 -17.69 11.52
CA LYS A 204 -4.33 -16.41 12.08
C LYS A 204 -3.30 -15.31 11.85
N LEU A 205 -3.78 -14.10 11.54
CA LEU A 205 -2.93 -12.91 11.41
C LEU A 205 -2.17 -12.61 12.72
N SER A 206 -2.82 -12.76 13.87
CA SER A 206 -2.21 -12.53 15.18
C SER A 206 -1.00 -13.45 15.43
N ASP A 207 -1.10 -14.72 15.02
CA ASP A 207 0.00 -15.68 15.16
C ASP A 207 1.15 -15.32 14.23
N LEU A 208 0.84 -14.98 12.96
CA LEU A 208 1.84 -14.50 12.00
C LEU A 208 2.61 -13.28 12.53
N ILE A 209 1.89 -12.26 13.04
CA ILE A 209 2.52 -11.05 13.58
C ILE A 209 3.49 -11.44 14.73
N LYS A 210 3.04 -12.27 15.67
CA LYS A 210 3.84 -12.73 16.82
C LYS A 210 5.07 -13.53 16.37
N GLU A 211 4.91 -14.47 15.45
CA GLU A 211 6.03 -15.28 14.94
C GLU A 211 7.09 -14.41 14.24
N VAL A 212 6.68 -13.46 13.40
CA VAL A 212 7.62 -12.54 12.77
C VAL A 212 8.28 -11.62 13.79
N ALA A 213 7.52 -11.04 14.74
CA ALA A 213 8.06 -10.13 15.75
C ALA A 213 9.03 -10.82 16.73
N ASN A 214 8.87 -12.13 16.97
CA ASN A 214 9.76 -12.91 17.82
C ASN A 214 11.08 -13.33 17.16
N LEU A 215 11.30 -13.03 15.88
CA LEU A 215 12.59 -13.26 15.25
C LEU A 215 13.71 -12.44 15.92
N ASP A 216 14.92 -12.99 15.94
CA ASP A 216 16.10 -12.30 16.45
C ASP A 216 16.47 -11.10 15.58
N GLY A 217 17.15 -10.11 16.17
CA GLY A 217 17.61 -8.89 15.50
C GLY A 217 16.84 -7.63 15.90
N GLU A 218 17.36 -6.49 15.51
CA GLU A 218 16.72 -5.18 15.69
C GLU A 218 16.00 -4.76 14.43
N PHE A 219 14.68 -4.78 14.46
CA PHE A 219 13.82 -4.39 13.34
C PHE A 219 12.44 -3.98 13.84
N ARG A 220 11.62 -3.45 12.94
CA ARG A 220 10.20 -3.13 13.20
C ARG A 220 9.30 -3.85 12.20
N VAL A 221 8.11 -4.20 12.66
CA VAL A 221 7.06 -4.82 11.83
C VAL A 221 5.93 -3.84 11.62
N ARG A 222 5.56 -3.61 10.36
CA ARG A 222 4.39 -2.83 9.98
C ARG A 222 3.32 -3.77 9.43
N VAL A 223 2.14 -3.78 10.05
CA VAL A 223 0.97 -4.51 9.55
C VAL A 223 0.23 -3.65 8.53
N GLY A 224 -0.13 -4.25 7.40
CA GLY A 224 -0.85 -3.60 6.31
C GLY A 224 -2.29 -3.24 6.66
N MET A 225 -3.03 -2.77 5.65
CA MET A 225 -4.43 -2.38 5.77
C MET A 225 -5.31 -3.56 6.19
N MET A 226 -6.20 -3.32 7.15
CA MET A 226 -7.17 -4.28 7.68
C MET A 226 -8.60 -3.82 7.40
N HIS A 227 -9.42 -4.69 6.81
CA HIS A 227 -10.83 -4.39 6.61
C HIS A 227 -11.60 -4.52 7.94
N PRO A 228 -12.36 -3.51 8.40
CA PRO A 228 -13.02 -3.52 9.70
C PRO A 228 -13.89 -4.77 9.95
N LYS A 229 -14.64 -5.22 8.94
CA LYS A 229 -15.46 -6.42 9.04
C LYS A 229 -14.65 -7.66 9.47
N ASN A 230 -13.45 -7.82 8.93
CA ASN A 230 -12.67 -9.06 9.09
C ASN A 230 -11.91 -9.12 10.42
N ILE A 231 -11.85 -8.02 11.17
CA ILE A 231 -11.26 -8.01 12.53
C ILE A 231 -12.30 -8.05 13.65
N LEU A 232 -13.61 -7.93 13.36
CA LEU A 232 -14.67 -7.83 14.37
C LEU A 232 -14.61 -8.94 15.44
N ASN A 233 -14.26 -10.15 15.04
CA ASN A 233 -14.25 -11.31 15.94
C ASN A 233 -12.89 -11.60 16.60
N ASN A 234 -11.83 -10.89 16.21
CA ASN A 234 -10.43 -11.13 16.65
C ASN A 234 -9.69 -9.85 17.04
N VAL A 235 -10.43 -8.79 17.35
CA VAL A 235 -9.85 -7.48 17.71
C VAL A 235 -8.84 -7.63 18.85
N ASP A 236 -9.21 -8.35 19.91
CA ASP A 236 -8.37 -8.48 21.11
C ASP A 236 -7.08 -9.28 20.82
N GLU A 237 -7.16 -10.34 20.00
CA GLU A 237 -5.98 -11.11 19.56
C GLU A 237 -5.02 -10.26 18.69
N ILE A 238 -5.57 -9.39 17.85
CA ILE A 238 -4.76 -8.49 17.00
C ILE A 238 -4.13 -7.38 17.83
N ILE A 239 -4.86 -6.78 18.78
CA ILE A 239 -4.32 -5.80 19.72
C ILE A 239 -3.13 -6.39 20.49
N ASP A 240 -3.30 -7.59 21.05
CA ASP A 240 -2.24 -8.28 21.78
C ASP A 240 -0.99 -8.52 20.93
N ALA A 241 -1.17 -8.86 19.64
CA ALA A 241 -0.06 -9.03 18.71
C ALA A 241 0.63 -7.69 18.35
N ILE A 242 -0.13 -6.59 18.20
CA ILE A 242 0.42 -5.27 17.87
C ILE A 242 1.16 -4.65 19.05
N LYS A 243 0.81 -4.99 20.30
CA LYS A 243 1.53 -4.55 21.51
C LYS A 243 2.96 -5.10 21.63
N HIS A 244 3.40 -5.97 20.74
CA HIS A 244 4.76 -6.48 20.77
C HIS A 244 5.77 -5.35 20.46
N PRO A 245 6.86 -5.17 21.24
CA PRO A 245 7.79 -4.02 21.12
C PRO A 245 8.42 -3.82 19.74
N LYS A 246 8.47 -4.85 18.91
CA LYS A 246 8.98 -4.75 17.53
C LYS A 246 7.89 -4.43 16.51
N VAL A 247 6.61 -4.35 16.90
CA VAL A 247 5.51 -3.98 16.00
C VAL A 247 5.23 -2.49 16.18
N TYR A 248 5.07 -1.77 15.08
CA TYR A 248 4.69 -0.37 15.17
C TYR A 248 3.30 -0.20 15.79
N ASP A 249 3.13 0.80 16.64
CA ASP A 249 1.86 1.25 17.20
C ASP A 249 1.03 1.92 16.09
N PHE A 250 0.70 1.17 15.08
CA PHE A 250 0.08 1.65 13.84
C PHE A 250 -0.99 0.67 13.34
N ILE A 251 -2.17 1.19 13.05
CA ILE A 251 -3.20 0.45 12.31
C ILE A 251 -3.71 1.24 11.12
N HIS A 252 -3.96 0.55 10.02
CA HIS A 252 -4.64 1.11 8.85
C HIS A 252 -6.01 0.45 8.70
N LEU A 253 -7.06 1.18 9.06
CA LEU A 253 -8.43 0.68 9.17
C LEU A 253 -9.40 1.52 8.31
N PRO A 254 -9.54 1.26 7.01
CA PRO A 254 -10.34 2.05 6.08
C PRO A 254 -11.85 1.96 6.37
N VAL A 255 -12.47 3.04 6.83
CA VAL A 255 -13.91 3.11 7.04
C VAL A 255 -14.67 3.46 5.77
N GLN A 256 -14.14 4.35 4.96
CA GLN A 256 -14.62 4.91 3.68
C GLN A 256 -15.68 6.02 3.84
N THR A 257 -16.58 5.97 4.80
CA THR A 257 -17.64 6.97 5.06
C THR A 257 -18.13 6.87 6.50
N GLY A 258 -18.70 7.93 7.03
CA GLY A 258 -19.36 7.98 8.34
C GLY A 258 -20.86 7.61 8.31
N SER A 259 -21.43 7.31 7.14
CA SER A 259 -22.86 7.00 6.99
C SER A 259 -23.10 5.49 6.92
N ASN A 260 -23.91 4.94 7.82
CA ASN A 260 -24.34 3.54 7.78
C ASN A 260 -25.09 3.17 6.49
N LYS A 261 -25.86 4.10 5.93
CA LYS A 261 -26.53 3.92 4.63
C LYS A 261 -25.49 3.69 3.54
N VAL A 262 -24.51 4.58 3.43
CA VAL A 262 -23.48 4.49 2.40
C VAL A 262 -22.56 3.30 2.63
N LEU A 263 -22.21 2.94 3.89
CA LEU A 263 -21.48 1.72 4.24
C LEU A 263 -22.20 0.46 3.72
N SER A 264 -23.52 0.40 3.90
CA SER A 264 -24.35 -0.70 3.40
C SER A 264 -24.34 -0.78 1.87
N GLU A 265 -24.50 0.34 1.18
CA GLU A 265 -24.47 0.42 -0.28
C GLU A 265 -23.07 0.11 -0.87
N MET A 266 -22.01 0.50 -0.17
CA MET A 266 -20.65 0.11 -0.47
C MET A 266 -20.36 -1.37 -0.16
N ARG A 267 -21.28 -2.09 0.49
CA ARG A 267 -21.14 -3.48 0.97
C ARG A 267 -19.93 -3.65 1.89
N ARG A 268 -19.77 -2.73 2.85
CA ARG A 268 -18.67 -2.78 3.80
C ARG A 268 -18.81 -3.88 4.86
N GLY A 269 -20.04 -4.35 5.13
CA GLY A 269 -20.31 -5.48 6.01
C GLY A 269 -20.03 -5.22 7.50
N HIS A 270 -19.99 -3.95 7.90
CA HIS A 270 -19.93 -3.47 9.28
C HIS A 270 -20.73 -2.18 9.41
N THR A 271 -21.16 -1.84 10.61
CA THR A 271 -21.79 -0.57 10.94
C THR A 271 -20.76 0.44 11.46
N LEU A 272 -21.17 1.72 11.52
CA LEU A 272 -20.32 2.76 12.11
C LEU A 272 -20.05 2.50 13.59
N ASP A 273 -21.06 2.04 14.36
CA ASP A 273 -20.90 1.73 15.78
C ASP A 273 -19.85 0.62 15.99
N GLN A 274 -19.94 -0.47 15.22
CA GLN A 274 -18.92 -1.53 15.25
C GLN A 274 -17.52 -1.01 14.92
N TYR A 275 -17.41 -0.08 13.96
CA TYR A 275 -16.15 0.56 13.63
C TYR A 275 -15.61 1.41 14.80
N LEU A 276 -16.48 2.21 15.42
CA LEU A 276 -16.11 3.04 16.56
C LEU A 276 -15.68 2.19 17.77
N ASP A 277 -16.35 1.06 18.02
CA ASP A 277 -15.98 0.12 19.07
C ASP A 277 -14.56 -0.45 18.84
N ILE A 278 -14.25 -0.83 17.59
CA ILE A 278 -12.89 -1.29 17.24
C ILE A 278 -11.86 -0.19 17.52
N VAL A 279 -12.10 1.03 17.01
CA VAL A 279 -11.18 2.17 17.20
C VAL A 279 -10.98 2.49 18.68
N SER A 280 -12.07 2.49 19.45
CA SER A 280 -12.04 2.74 20.90
C SER A 280 -11.18 1.71 21.63
N LYS A 281 -11.36 0.41 21.34
CA LYS A 281 -10.54 -0.66 21.93
C LYS A 281 -9.05 -0.48 21.60
N PHE A 282 -8.70 -0.23 20.34
CA PHE A 282 -7.31 -0.01 19.96
C PHE A 282 -6.70 1.19 20.69
N LYS A 283 -7.39 2.33 20.73
CA LYS A 283 -6.92 3.56 21.39
C LYS A 283 -6.79 3.38 22.92
N SER A 284 -7.66 2.60 23.56
CA SER A 284 -7.57 2.34 24.99
C SER A 284 -6.41 1.43 25.38
N GLU A 285 -6.00 0.53 24.47
CA GLU A 285 -4.99 -0.49 24.74
C GLU A 285 -3.59 -0.09 24.24
N ILE A 286 -3.51 0.84 23.28
CA ILE A 286 -2.27 1.35 22.68
C ILE A 286 -2.34 2.89 22.69
N PRO A 287 -1.82 3.56 23.72
CA PRO A 287 -1.98 5.00 23.94
C PRO A 287 -1.44 5.87 22.79
N ASP A 288 -0.27 5.49 22.23
CA ASP A 288 0.42 6.24 21.17
C ASP A 288 0.04 5.76 19.75
N LEU A 289 -1.13 5.12 19.62
CA LEU A 289 -1.59 4.53 18.37
C LEU A 289 -1.75 5.55 17.23
N THR A 290 -1.07 5.32 16.14
CA THR A 290 -1.35 5.99 14.86
C THR A 290 -2.49 5.26 14.13
N LEU A 291 -3.63 5.90 14.01
CA LEU A 291 -4.78 5.42 13.24
C LEU A 291 -4.75 6.00 11.82
N ALA A 292 -4.52 5.16 10.81
CA ALA A 292 -4.69 5.51 9.40
C ALA A 292 -6.05 5.06 8.88
N ILE A 293 -6.73 5.94 8.11
CA ILE A 293 -8.03 5.65 7.51
C ILE A 293 -8.09 6.08 6.04
N ASP A 294 -8.99 5.46 5.29
CA ASP A 294 -9.37 5.92 3.95
C ASP A 294 -10.80 6.43 3.95
N ILE A 295 -11.05 7.54 3.23
CA ILE A 295 -12.36 8.13 2.98
C ILE A 295 -12.57 8.28 1.47
N ILE A 296 -13.72 7.85 0.99
CA ILE A 296 -14.21 8.09 -0.37
C ILE A 296 -15.28 9.18 -0.34
N VAL A 297 -15.00 10.30 -0.99
CA VAL A 297 -15.93 11.44 -1.11
C VAL A 297 -16.70 11.31 -2.40
N GLY A 298 -18.01 11.50 -2.30
CA GLY A 298 -18.87 11.57 -3.49
C GLY A 298 -19.25 10.22 -4.04
N TYR A 299 -19.45 9.23 -3.16
CA TYR A 299 -20.11 7.99 -3.58
C TYR A 299 -21.49 8.34 -4.19
N PRO A 300 -21.95 7.68 -5.27
CA PRO A 300 -23.10 8.13 -6.07
C PRO A 300 -24.39 8.43 -5.30
N THR A 301 -24.62 7.79 -4.17
CA THR A 301 -25.81 7.95 -3.34
C THR A 301 -25.57 8.80 -2.08
N GLU A 302 -24.36 9.36 -1.92
CA GLU A 302 -23.99 10.17 -0.77
C GLU A 302 -24.77 11.50 -0.76
N SER A 303 -25.69 11.69 0.20
CA SER A 303 -26.39 12.95 0.42
C SER A 303 -25.51 13.98 1.18
N ASP A 304 -26.02 15.18 1.41
CA ASP A 304 -25.32 16.18 2.23
C ASP A 304 -25.30 15.76 3.71
N GLU A 305 -26.34 15.08 4.19
CA GLU A 305 -26.41 14.51 5.53
C GLU A 305 -25.40 13.38 5.69
N ASP A 306 -25.31 12.46 4.71
CA ASP A 306 -24.30 11.38 4.71
C ASP A 306 -22.87 11.94 4.75
N PHE A 307 -22.63 13.01 4.00
CA PHE A 307 -21.34 13.70 4.00
C PHE A 307 -21.05 14.35 5.36
N GLN A 308 -22.06 14.98 6.01
CA GLN A 308 -21.90 15.57 7.34
C GLN A 308 -21.54 14.51 8.38
N LEU A 309 -22.17 13.33 8.35
CA LEU A 309 -21.79 12.20 9.23
C LEU A 309 -20.32 11.81 9.06
N THR A 310 -19.78 11.89 7.84
CA THR A 310 -18.34 11.64 7.62
C THR A 310 -17.46 12.75 8.24
N VAL A 311 -17.89 14.02 8.16
CA VAL A 311 -17.20 15.14 8.84
C VAL A 311 -17.19 14.93 10.34
N ASP A 312 -18.34 14.56 10.91
CA ASP A 312 -18.51 14.36 12.36
C ASP A 312 -17.68 13.17 12.85
N LEU A 313 -17.63 12.08 12.07
CA LEU A 313 -16.74 10.95 12.34
C LEU A 313 -15.28 11.40 12.45
N LEU A 314 -14.75 12.14 11.46
CA LEU A 314 -13.35 12.58 11.47
C LEU A 314 -13.03 13.43 12.71
N ARG A 315 -13.92 14.33 13.10
CA ARG A 315 -13.75 15.17 14.28
C ARG A 315 -13.81 14.39 15.59
N ASN A 316 -14.64 13.33 15.62
CA ASN A 316 -14.78 12.47 16.78
C ASN A 316 -13.55 11.59 17.01
N ILE A 317 -13.10 10.86 15.96
CA ILE A 317 -12.00 9.89 16.13
C ILE A 317 -10.62 10.48 15.96
N LYS A 318 -10.49 11.70 15.41
CA LYS A 318 -9.23 12.41 15.13
C LYS A 318 -8.14 11.43 14.62
N PRO A 319 -8.24 10.93 13.37
CA PRO A 319 -7.26 9.96 12.88
C PRO A 319 -5.95 10.67 12.56
N SER A 320 -4.82 10.03 12.90
CA SER A 320 -3.48 10.56 12.67
C SER A 320 -3.10 10.61 11.18
N LEU A 321 -3.70 9.73 10.36
CA LEU A 321 -3.46 9.69 8.93
C LEU A 321 -4.76 9.46 8.14
N ILE A 322 -5.10 10.40 7.24
CA ILE A 322 -6.34 10.35 6.47
C ILE A 322 -6.03 10.34 4.98
N HIS A 323 -6.38 9.25 4.30
CA HIS A 323 -6.30 9.12 2.85
C HIS A 323 -7.63 9.50 2.21
N LEU A 324 -7.71 10.67 1.59
CA LEU A 324 -8.90 11.12 0.88
C LEU A 324 -8.86 10.71 -0.58
N SER A 325 -9.94 10.15 -1.07
CA SER A 325 -10.15 9.84 -2.49
C SER A 325 -11.51 10.34 -2.95
N LYS A 326 -11.57 10.94 -4.13
CA LYS A 326 -12.85 11.21 -4.79
C LYS A 326 -13.35 9.92 -5.41
N TYR A 327 -14.65 9.65 -5.28
CA TYR A 327 -15.26 8.54 -6.00
C TYR A 327 -15.07 8.71 -7.51
N GLN A 328 -14.86 7.62 -8.18
CA GLN A 328 -14.76 7.55 -9.63
C GLN A 328 -15.20 6.17 -10.11
N HIS A 329 -15.89 6.11 -11.24
CA HIS A 329 -16.25 4.85 -11.85
C HIS A 329 -15.01 4.01 -12.17
N ARG A 330 -15.10 2.71 -11.85
CA ARG A 330 -14.04 1.73 -12.13
C ARG A 330 -14.62 0.59 -12.97
N LYS A 331 -13.90 0.15 -13.98
CA LYS A 331 -14.37 -0.95 -14.85
C LYS A 331 -14.68 -2.18 -14.01
N GLY A 332 -15.85 -2.76 -14.23
CA GLY A 332 -16.36 -3.93 -13.51
C GLY A 332 -16.91 -3.66 -12.10
N ALA A 333 -16.67 -2.50 -11.48
CA ALA A 333 -17.22 -2.17 -10.17
C ALA A 333 -18.74 -1.94 -10.24
N VAL A 334 -19.48 -2.53 -9.28
CA VAL A 334 -20.96 -2.50 -9.26
C VAL A 334 -21.50 -1.08 -9.23
N SER A 335 -20.88 -0.19 -8.43
CA SER A 335 -21.31 1.21 -8.31
C SER A 335 -21.09 2.04 -9.57
N SER A 336 -20.36 1.54 -10.56
CA SER A 336 -20.15 2.23 -11.83
C SER A 336 -21.41 2.27 -12.73
N SER A 337 -22.46 1.52 -12.37
CA SER A 337 -23.79 1.64 -12.99
C SER A 337 -24.64 2.77 -12.41
N LEU A 338 -24.23 3.37 -11.28
CA LEU A 338 -24.94 4.45 -10.63
C LEU A 338 -24.54 5.80 -11.23
N LYS A 339 -25.46 6.78 -11.18
CA LYS A 339 -25.17 8.15 -11.64
C LYS A 339 -24.25 8.85 -10.64
N GLU A 340 -23.12 9.36 -11.11
CA GLU A 340 -22.21 10.16 -10.29
C GLU A 340 -22.89 11.44 -9.78
N ILE A 341 -22.50 11.89 -8.59
CA ILE A 341 -22.91 13.20 -8.09
C ILE A 341 -22.22 14.31 -8.91
N PRO A 342 -22.79 15.53 -8.97
CA PRO A 342 -22.20 16.63 -9.72
C PRO A 342 -20.75 16.89 -9.28
N HIS A 343 -19.86 17.06 -10.25
CA HIS A 343 -18.42 17.27 -10.01
C HIS A 343 -18.14 18.45 -9.06
N GLU A 344 -18.90 19.54 -9.14
CA GLU A 344 -18.73 20.71 -8.26
C GLU A 344 -19.08 20.39 -6.81
N VAL A 345 -20.10 19.56 -6.57
CA VAL A 345 -20.46 19.07 -5.21
C VAL A 345 -19.30 18.22 -4.66
N MET A 346 -18.84 17.24 -5.43
CA MET A 346 -17.71 16.39 -5.05
C MET A 346 -16.45 17.21 -4.76
N LYS A 347 -16.15 18.21 -5.60
CA LYS A 347 -15.01 19.11 -5.42
C LYS A 347 -15.12 19.95 -4.15
N LYS A 348 -16.31 20.48 -3.86
CA LYS A 348 -16.60 21.25 -2.62
C LYS A 348 -16.40 20.36 -1.38
N ARG A 349 -17.00 19.16 -1.37
CA ARG A 349 -16.86 18.18 -0.27
C ARG A 349 -15.40 17.76 -0.08
N SER A 350 -14.69 17.43 -1.16
CA SER A 350 -13.28 17.04 -1.09
C SER A 350 -12.37 18.14 -0.53
N ARG A 351 -12.61 19.42 -0.90
CA ARG A 351 -11.87 20.57 -0.35
C ARG A 351 -12.15 20.74 1.15
N ASN A 352 -13.41 20.58 1.57
CA ASN A 352 -13.77 20.67 2.98
C ASN A 352 -13.06 19.57 3.81
N LEU A 353 -13.11 18.31 3.37
CA LEU A 353 -12.42 17.24 4.07
C LEU A 353 -10.90 17.39 4.03
N SER A 354 -10.33 17.94 2.94
CA SER A 354 -8.88 18.21 2.89
C SER A 354 -8.45 19.24 3.93
N ARG A 355 -9.27 20.29 4.17
CA ARG A 355 -9.01 21.27 5.23
C ARG A 355 -9.11 20.63 6.62
N ILE A 356 -10.20 19.90 6.90
CA ILE A 356 -10.40 19.20 8.18
C ILE A 356 -9.28 18.19 8.43
N LYS A 357 -8.87 17.42 7.42
CA LYS A 357 -7.71 16.53 7.49
C LYS A 357 -6.47 17.29 7.97
N THR A 358 -6.13 18.39 7.29
CA THR A 358 -4.91 19.16 7.62
C THR A 358 -4.98 19.70 9.05
N GLU A 359 -6.14 20.25 9.46
CA GLU A 359 -6.38 20.74 10.81
C GLU A 359 -6.14 19.63 11.85
N ILE A 360 -6.77 18.47 11.70
CA ILE A 360 -6.64 17.34 12.64
C ILE A 360 -5.20 16.82 12.69
N THR A 361 -4.60 16.49 11.53
CA THR A 361 -3.28 15.86 11.51
C THR A 361 -2.16 16.81 11.94
N GLU A 362 -2.32 18.11 11.70
CA GLU A 362 -1.37 19.11 12.18
C GLU A 362 -1.49 19.33 13.70
N GLU A 363 -2.70 19.33 14.26
CA GLU A 363 -2.96 19.42 15.70
C GLU A 363 -2.29 18.23 16.42
N GLU A 364 -2.60 16.99 16.01
CA GLU A 364 -2.06 15.76 16.58
C GLU A 364 -0.51 15.73 16.51
N ASN A 365 0.09 16.09 15.37
CA ASN A 365 1.54 16.11 15.22
C ASN A 365 2.21 17.21 16.07
N LYS A 366 1.57 18.38 16.27
CA LYS A 366 2.09 19.45 17.10
C LYS A 366 2.19 19.07 18.58
N GLU A 367 1.32 18.20 19.08
CA GLU A 367 1.38 17.69 20.45
C GLU A 367 2.69 16.92 20.73
N LEU A 368 3.33 16.39 19.69
CA LEU A 368 4.59 15.67 19.81
C LEU A 368 5.83 16.60 19.90
N VAL A 369 5.68 17.90 19.61
CA VAL A 369 6.81 18.85 19.65
C VAL A 369 7.34 18.97 21.08
N GLY A 370 8.66 18.82 21.24
CA GLY A 370 9.37 18.80 22.52
C GLY A 370 9.50 17.41 23.15
N SER A 371 8.75 16.41 22.69
CA SER A 371 8.89 15.02 23.15
C SER A 371 10.15 14.37 22.56
N VAL A 372 10.58 13.27 23.19
CA VAL A 372 11.65 12.40 22.68
C VAL A 372 11.01 11.09 22.22
N GLN A 373 11.23 10.74 20.95
CA GLN A 373 10.68 9.54 20.31
C GLN A 373 11.80 8.56 19.96
N ASN A 374 11.55 7.26 20.12
CA ASN A 374 12.39 6.25 19.48
C ASN A 374 12.04 6.21 17.99
N ALA A 375 13.01 6.00 17.13
CA ALA A 375 12.79 5.89 15.71
C ALA A 375 13.87 5.02 15.04
N VAL A 376 13.54 4.46 13.87
CA VAL A 376 14.47 3.72 13.01
C VAL A 376 14.63 4.43 11.68
N VAL A 377 15.86 4.58 11.22
CA VAL A 377 16.20 5.25 9.94
C VAL A 377 16.04 4.25 8.80
N VAL A 378 15.05 4.45 7.94
CA VAL A 378 14.64 3.44 6.95
C VAL A 378 14.96 3.80 5.50
N GLU A 379 15.04 5.08 5.17
CA GLU A 379 15.30 5.53 3.79
C GLU A 379 15.96 6.91 3.72
N VAL A 380 16.56 7.22 2.56
CA VAL A 380 17.13 8.54 2.27
C VAL A 380 16.02 9.48 1.78
N GLY A 381 15.96 10.67 2.33
CA GLY A 381 14.98 11.68 1.93
C GLY A 381 15.22 12.21 0.51
N SER A 382 14.19 12.33 -0.29
CA SER A 382 14.27 12.82 -1.68
C SER A 382 14.73 14.28 -1.81
N LYS A 383 14.71 15.05 -0.72
CA LYS A 383 15.15 16.46 -0.65
C LYS A 383 16.40 16.63 0.22
N GLY A 384 17.12 15.55 0.50
CA GLY A 384 18.21 15.49 1.46
C GLY A 384 17.75 15.03 2.85
N GLY A 385 18.71 14.72 3.74
CA GLY A 385 18.44 14.13 5.05
C GLY A 385 18.00 12.68 4.98
N PHE A 386 17.56 12.15 6.11
CA PHE A 386 17.07 10.78 6.25
C PHE A 386 15.64 10.78 6.79
N ILE A 387 14.89 9.76 6.41
CA ILE A 387 13.54 9.51 6.94
C ILE A 387 13.66 8.39 7.98
N ALA A 388 13.37 8.74 9.24
CA ALA A 388 13.18 7.80 10.32
C ALA A 388 11.68 7.59 10.55
N LYS A 389 11.30 6.43 11.10
CA LYS A 389 9.93 6.12 11.55
C LYS A 389 9.94 5.97 13.07
N THR A 390 9.05 6.71 13.75
CA THR A 390 8.84 6.52 15.20
C THR A 390 8.22 5.16 15.49
N ASP A 391 8.20 4.73 16.75
CA ASP A 391 7.48 3.51 17.16
C ASP A 391 5.98 3.56 16.79
N SER A 392 5.39 4.77 16.69
CA SER A 392 4.03 5.00 16.16
C SER A 392 3.97 5.16 14.63
N TYR A 393 5.03 4.81 13.90
CA TYR A 393 5.11 4.88 12.42
C TYR A 393 5.01 6.28 11.82
N ILE A 394 5.20 7.34 12.59
CA ILE A 394 5.19 8.72 12.08
C ILE A 394 6.55 9.04 11.46
N PRO A 395 6.61 9.56 10.22
CA PRO A 395 7.89 9.91 9.60
C PRO A 395 8.51 11.15 10.25
N VAL A 396 9.80 11.04 10.58
CA VAL A 396 10.63 12.14 11.11
C VAL A 396 11.80 12.38 10.16
N ILE A 397 12.02 13.63 9.80
CA ILE A 397 13.21 14.03 9.03
C ILE A 397 14.33 14.31 10.02
N VAL A 398 15.46 13.65 9.83
CA VAL A 398 16.65 13.74 10.67
C VAL A 398 17.92 13.85 9.83
N ASP A 399 18.98 14.41 10.42
CA ASP A 399 20.30 14.53 9.80
C ASP A 399 21.38 13.88 10.70
N GLY A 400 22.56 13.60 10.14
CA GLY A 400 23.72 13.09 10.89
C GLY A 400 23.60 11.63 11.34
N VAL A 401 22.80 10.85 10.64
CA VAL A 401 22.55 9.42 10.89
C VAL A 401 22.91 8.56 9.68
N ASN A 402 22.89 7.25 9.86
CA ASN A 402 23.00 6.28 8.76
C ASN A 402 21.70 5.48 8.61
N LEU A 403 21.50 4.90 7.42
CA LEU A 403 20.43 3.94 7.23
C LEU A 403 20.60 2.77 8.21
N GLY A 404 19.51 2.34 8.83
CA GLY A 404 19.49 1.27 9.81
C GLY A 404 19.74 1.71 11.25
N ASP A 405 20.16 2.97 11.51
CA ASP A 405 20.33 3.45 12.88
C ASP A 405 18.99 3.42 13.64
N PHE A 406 18.99 2.83 14.84
CA PHE A 406 17.94 3.00 15.85
C PHE A 406 18.32 4.18 16.73
N ILE A 407 17.48 5.20 16.79
CA ILE A 407 17.80 6.50 17.38
C ILE A 407 16.73 6.97 18.36
N LYS A 408 17.13 7.85 19.28
CA LYS A 408 16.19 8.70 20.00
C LYS A 408 16.25 10.11 19.38
N VAL A 409 15.10 10.64 19.02
CA VAL A 409 14.96 11.91 18.35
C VAL A 409 14.07 12.85 19.16
N LYS A 410 14.56 14.06 19.48
CA LYS A 410 13.75 15.12 20.07
C LYS A 410 13.03 15.86 18.97
N ILE A 411 11.70 15.86 19.01
CA ILE A 411 10.88 16.53 18.00
C ILE A 411 10.96 18.03 18.17
N THR A 412 11.37 18.75 17.13
CA THR A 412 11.57 20.20 17.13
C THR A 412 10.53 20.96 16.32
N ASP A 413 9.92 20.31 15.32
CA ASP A 413 8.90 20.91 14.45
C ASP A 413 7.97 19.82 13.89
N ALA A 414 6.74 20.20 13.56
CA ALA A 414 5.72 19.30 13.05
C ALA A 414 4.93 19.93 11.89
N THR A 415 4.66 19.12 10.89
CA THR A 415 3.74 19.43 9.79
C THR A 415 2.56 18.45 9.81
N ALA A 416 1.57 18.65 8.96
CA ALA A 416 0.46 17.69 8.82
C ALA A 416 0.89 16.30 8.32
N THR A 417 2.13 16.10 7.86
CA THR A 417 2.55 14.85 7.20
C THR A 417 3.85 14.25 7.70
N TYR A 418 4.68 15.01 8.39
CA TYR A 418 5.96 14.57 8.97
C TYR A 418 6.39 15.47 10.10
N LEU A 419 7.26 14.95 10.93
CA LEU A 419 7.94 15.65 12.00
C LEU A 419 9.37 16.02 11.57
N LYS A 420 10.00 16.96 12.27
CA LYS A 420 11.45 17.20 12.24
C LYS A 420 12.02 17.04 13.64
N GLY A 421 13.22 16.59 13.75
CA GLY A 421 13.83 16.42 15.05
C GLY A 421 15.34 16.30 15.01
N ASP A 422 15.93 16.55 16.19
CA ASP A 422 17.36 16.44 16.44
C ASP A 422 17.66 15.11 17.15
N VAL A 423 18.69 14.42 16.68
CA VAL A 423 19.11 13.13 17.28
C VAL A 423 19.73 13.38 18.65
N VAL A 424 19.20 12.70 19.67
CA VAL A 424 19.66 12.81 21.07
C VAL A 424 20.64 11.70 21.39
N SER A 425 20.36 10.48 20.90
CA SER A 425 21.25 9.30 21.05
C SER A 425 20.98 8.28 19.94
N LYS A 426 22.00 7.47 19.67
CA LYS A 426 21.94 6.27 18.86
C LYS A 426 21.91 5.05 19.76
#